data_ec0a515c0adb2b2ff186da0d075514c3
#
_entry.id   ec0a515c0adb2b2ff186da0d075514c3
#
_cell.length_a   1.000
_cell.length_b   1.000
_cell.length_c   1.000
_cell.angle_alpha   90.00
_cell.angle_beta   90.00
_cell.angle_gamma   90.00
#
_symmetry.space_group_name_H-M   'P 1'
#
loop_
_entity.id
_entity.type
_entity.pdbx_description
1 polymer ?
#
loop_
_entity_poly.entity_id
_entity_poly.type
_entity_poly.pdbx_seq_one_letter_code
_entity_poly.pdbx_strand_id
1 'polypeptide(L)'
;MRDALASEVEATGDLARVTVGSITDRAGLTRRTFYSHYHDIADLVSQTEDDVLRDLRGLVADVASVRLEDLYETIDELEPCPGSVELLEYFKANGHVLTALLGQGGDPAFVEKIKVMVHEVVAGRALDGIDARALGAFFDYYLTFAISAEVGVLLRWLAGGMREGVDVMARIMTLLMFVRPGDLYDNTMDFNIPAYGLAVMQRLINTEEDSDDE
;
A
#
# COMPACT_ATOMS: atom_id res chain seq x y z
N MET A 1 22.18 5.07 -10.13
CA MET A 1 21.26 4.79 -11.26
C MET A 1 19.79 4.96 -10.89
N ARG A 2 19.35 4.57 -9.72
CA ARG A 2 17.96 4.81 -9.25
C ARG A 2 17.57 6.30 -9.27
N ASP A 3 18.43 7.18 -8.72
CA ASP A 3 18.14 8.62 -8.73
C ASP A 3 18.15 9.19 -10.16
N ALA A 4 19.01 8.65 -11.04
CA ALA A 4 19.02 9.03 -12.44
C ALA A 4 17.72 8.56 -13.16
N LEU A 5 17.20 7.38 -12.84
CA LEU A 5 15.91 6.88 -13.30
C LEU A 5 14.79 7.84 -12.87
N ALA A 6 14.70 8.14 -11.58
CA ALA A 6 13.69 9.03 -11.05
C ALA A 6 13.71 10.41 -11.72
N SER A 7 14.91 11.00 -11.84
CA SER A 7 15.08 12.30 -12.50
C SER A 7 14.75 12.28 -14.00
N GLU A 8 14.96 11.15 -14.70
CA GLU A 8 14.58 11.01 -16.10
C GLU A 8 13.07 10.86 -16.27
N VAL A 9 12.41 10.09 -15.39
CA VAL A 9 10.94 9.99 -15.37
C VAL A 9 10.32 11.36 -15.09
N GLU A 10 10.84 12.11 -14.13
CA GLU A 10 10.38 13.48 -13.83
C GLU A 10 10.55 14.40 -15.05
N ALA A 11 11.72 14.36 -15.71
CA ALA A 11 12.02 15.21 -16.84
C ALA A 11 11.19 14.88 -18.09
N THR A 12 10.92 13.60 -18.35
CA THR A 12 10.17 13.13 -19.53
C THR A 12 8.67 13.03 -19.29
N GLY A 13 8.25 12.92 -18.03
CA GLY A 13 6.86 12.65 -17.62
C GLY A 13 6.38 11.24 -17.94
N ASP A 14 7.27 10.34 -18.41
CA ASP A 14 6.90 9.01 -18.85
C ASP A 14 8.09 8.04 -18.80
N LEU A 15 7.93 6.96 -18.02
CA LEU A 15 8.92 5.90 -17.88
C LEU A 15 9.28 5.26 -19.24
N ALA A 16 8.32 5.14 -20.15
CA ALA A 16 8.54 4.56 -21.48
C ALA A 16 9.50 5.37 -22.36
N ARG A 17 9.76 6.63 -22.01
CA ARG A 17 10.70 7.52 -22.74
C ARG A 17 12.12 7.45 -22.20
N VAL A 18 12.34 6.79 -21.07
CA VAL A 18 13.66 6.67 -20.46
C VAL A 18 14.54 5.73 -21.27
N THR A 19 15.78 6.12 -21.47
CA THR A 19 16.77 5.35 -22.25
C THR A 19 18.03 5.07 -21.44
N VAL A 20 18.79 4.02 -21.83
CA VAL A 20 20.09 3.73 -21.22
C VAL A 20 21.04 4.93 -21.36
N GLY A 21 20.98 5.62 -22.52
CA GLY A 21 21.78 6.80 -22.76
C GLY A 21 21.47 7.92 -21.74
N SER A 22 20.20 8.28 -21.58
CA SER A 22 19.81 9.36 -20.65
C SER A 22 20.15 9.00 -19.20
N ILE A 23 19.99 7.74 -18.78
CA ILE A 23 20.39 7.28 -17.45
C ILE A 23 21.89 7.40 -17.23
N THR A 24 22.69 6.91 -18.21
CA THR A 24 24.15 6.95 -18.07
C THR A 24 24.71 8.36 -18.09
N ASP A 25 24.18 9.21 -18.96
CA ASP A 25 24.59 10.62 -19.05
C ASP A 25 24.28 11.36 -17.74
N ARG A 26 23.07 11.16 -17.19
CA ARG A 26 22.67 11.80 -15.91
C ARG A 26 23.43 11.26 -14.72
N ALA A 27 23.73 9.97 -14.68
CA ALA A 27 24.49 9.34 -13.61
C ALA A 27 26.01 9.56 -13.70
N GLY A 28 26.52 10.15 -14.80
CA GLY A 28 27.95 10.29 -15.06
C GLY A 28 28.66 8.95 -15.26
N LEU A 29 27.94 7.94 -15.81
CA LEU A 29 28.43 6.59 -15.99
C LEU A 29 28.58 6.23 -17.47
N THR A 30 29.27 5.14 -17.74
CA THR A 30 29.34 4.60 -19.09
C THR A 30 28.22 3.58 -19.34
N ARG A 31 27.81 3.39 -20.62
CA ARG A 31 26.91 2.31 -21.00
C ARG A 31 27.43 0.93 -20.57
N ARG A 32 28.75 0.71 -20.62
CA ARG A 32 29.35 -0.53 -20.15
C ARG A 32 29.07 -0.74 -18.65
N THR A 33 29.17 0.31 -17.84
CA THR A 33 28.84 0.25 -16.43
C THR A 33 27.36 -0.10 -16.22
N PHE A 34 26.47 0.50 -17.03
CA PHE A 34 25.06 0.16 -16.98
C PHE A 34 24.84 -1.34 -17.23
N TYR A 35 25.35 -1.85 -18.37
CA TYR A 35 25.17 -3.25 -18.77
C TYR A 35 25.91 -4.27 -17.90
N SER A 36 26.80 -3.85 -17.01
CA SER A 36 27.37 -4.73 -15.98
C SER A 36 26.42 -4.98 -14.79
N HIS A 37 25.34 -4.19 -14.65
CA HIS A 37 24.37 -4.30 -13.57
C HIS A 37 22.96 -4.63 -14.06
N TYR A 38 22.55 -4.15 -15.22
CA TYR A 38 21.21 -4.25 -15.76
C TYR A 38 21.22 -4.65 -17.23
N HIS A 39 20.27 -5.47 -17.65
CA HIS A 39 20.13 -5.84 -19.05
C HIS A 39 19.56 -4.71 -19.90
N ASP A 40 18.57 -3.99 -19.37
CA ASP A 40 17.89 -2.88 -20.00
C ASP A 40 17.20 -1.98 -18.95
N ILE A 41 16.40 -1.01 -19.40
CA ILE A 41 15.66 -0.11 -18.52
C ILE A 41 14.58 -0.87 -17.72
N ALA A 42 13.93 -1.85 -18.33
CA ALA A 42 12.91 -2.65 -17.64
C ALA A 42 13.53 -3.45 -16.48
N ASP A 43 14.72 -3.99 -16.66
CA ASP A 43 15.47 -4.67 -15.59
C ASP A 43 15.88 -3.69 -14.45
N LEU A 44 16.34 -2.49 -14.80
CA LEU A 44 16.62 -1.44 -13.78
C LEU A 44 15.36 -1.08 -12.98
N VAL A 45 14.22 -0.92 -13.65
CA VAL A 45 12.92 -0.63 -13.00
C VAL A 45 12.52 -1.79 -12.09
N SER A 46 12.51 -3.02 -12.62
CA SER A 46 12.13 -4.22 -11.86
C SER A 46 12.98 -4.40 -10.60
N GLN A 47 14.30 -4.29 -10.72
CA GLN A 47 15.20 -4.39 -9.57
C GLN A 47 14.97 -3.25 -8.55
N THR A 48 14.64 -2.04 -9.03
CA THR A 48 14.32 -0.91 -8.14
C THR A 48 13.03 -1.16 -7.38
N GLU A 49 12.00 -1.69 -8.06
CA GLU A 49 10.72 -2.06 -7.45
C GLU A 49 10.87 -3.21 -6.45
N ASP A 50 11.65 -4.26 -6.80
CA ASP A 50 11.91 -5.40 -5.92
C ASP A 50 12.62 -4.97 -4.62
N ASP A 51 13.55 -4.03 -4.72
CA ASP A 51 14.21 -3.45 -3.55
C ASP A 51 13.22 -2.68 -2.67
N VAL A 52 12.36 -1.84 -3.27
CA VAL A 52 11.31 -1.10 -2.54
C VAL A 52 10.33 -2.08 -1.89
N LEU A 53 9.86 -3.10 -2.58
CA LEU A 53 8.95 -4.11 -2.03
C LEU A 53 9.58 -4.86 -0.85
N ARG A 54 10.88 -5.16 -0.93
CA ARG A 54 11.61 -5.82 0.17
C ARG A 54 11.67 -4.95 1.42
N ASP A 55 12.00 -3.67 1.25
CA ASP A 55 12.07 -2.71 2.34
C ASP A 55 10.69 -2.47 2.97
N LEU A 56 9.67 -2.25 2.13
CA LEU A 56 8.29 -2.04 2.57
C LEU A 56 7.70 -3.25 3.29
N ARG A 57 8.02 -4.48 2.87
CA ARG A 57 7.52 -5.71 3.49
C ARG A 57 7.85 -5.77 4.98
N GLY A 58 9.05 -5.37 5.38
CA GLY A 58 9.45 -5.30 6.78
C GLY A 58 8.64 -4.26 7.56
N LEU A 59 8.57 -3.04 7.04
CA LEU A 59 7.85 -1.93 7.67
C LEU A 59 6.34 -2.20 7.80
N VAL A 60 5.72 -2.76 6.75
CA VAL A 60 4.32 -3.17 6.79
C VAL A 60 4.10 -4.30 7.81
N ALA A 61 5.06 -5.23 7.94
CA ALA A 61 4.98 -6.30 8.92
C ALA A 61 5.01 -5.76 10.36
N ASP A 62 5.78 -4.72 10.62
CA ASP A 62 5.84 -4.07 11.92
C ASP A 62 4.50 -3.41 12.27
N VAL A 63 3.94 -2.62 11.35
CA VAL A 63 2.59 -2.02 11.50
C VAL A 63 1.52 -3.10 11.70
N ALA A 64 1.54 -4.15 10.88
CA ALA A 64 0.56 -5.24 10.97
C ALA A 64 0.72 -6.09 12.24
N SER A 65 1.80 -5.96 13.00
CA SER A 65 2.02 -6.70 14.25
C SER A 65 1.33 -6.10 15.46
N VAL A 66 0.80 -4.89 15.33
CA VAL A 66 0.12 -4.18 16.42
C VAL A 66 -1.19 -4.88 16.78
N ARG A 67 -1.43 -5.07 18.07
CA ARG A 67 -2.65 -5.72 18.56
C ARG A 67 -3.82 -4.73 18.50
N LEU A 68 -5.02 -5.24 18.24
CA LEU A 68 -6.23 -4.39 18.21
C LEU A 68 -6.46 -3.64 19.54
N GLU A 69 -6.11 -4.24 20.66
CA GLU A 69 -6.22 -3.62 21.99
C GLU A 69 -5.33 -2.37 22.07
N ASP A 70 -4.08 -2.48 21.62
CA ASP A 70 -3.10 -1.39 21.63
C ASP A 70 -3.51 -0.26 20.65
N LEU A 71 -4.18 -0.62 19.55
CA LEU A 71 -4.72 0.36 18.60
C LEU A 71 -5.84 1.22 19.18
N TYR A 72 -6.71 0.67 20.04
CA TYR A 72 -7.75 1.45 20.70
C TYR A 72 -7.15 2.50 21.64
N GLU A 73 -6.14 2.15 22.43
CA GLU A 73 -5.43 3.08 23.30
C GLU A 73 -4.74 4.19 22.47
N THR A 74 -4.08 3.80 21.40
CA THR A 74 -3.42 4.73 20.47
C THR A 74 -4.39 5.77 19.89
N ILE A 75 -5.61 5.36 19.51
CA ILE A 75 -6.63 6.26 18.96
C ILE A 75 -7.17 7.22 20.03
N ASP A 76 -7.45 6.72 21.23
CA ASP A 76 -7.94 7.55 22.34
C ASP A 76 -6.92 8.62 22.73
N GLU A 77 -5.63 8.32 22.63
CA GLU A 77 -4.53 9.25 22.90
C GLU A 77 -4.17 10.13 21.69
N LEU A 78 -4.82 9.94 20.55
CA LEU A 78 -4.53 10.59 19.26
C LEU A 78 -3.06 10.35 18.78
N GLU A 79 -2.49 9.22 19.17
CA GLU A 79 -1.13 8.84 18.79
C GLU A 79 -1.12 8.06 17.45
N PRO A 80 0.01 8.07 16.71
CA PRO A 80 0.14 7.27 15.49
C PRO A 80 0.23 5.78 15.80
N CYS A 81 -0.33 4.94 14.93
CA CYS A 81 -0.16 3.49 15.01
C CYS A 81 1.35 3.15 15.09
N PRO A 82 1.78 2.30 16.03
CA PRO A 82 3.18 1.88 16.12
C PRO A 82 3.72 1.35 14.77
N GLY A 83 4.92 1.78 14.38
CA GLY A 83 5.54 1.44 13.10
C GLY A 83 5.09 2.29 11.91
N SER A 84 3.98 3.05 12.03
CA SER A 84 3.48 3.89 10.92
C SER A 84 4.38 5.08 10.64
N VAL A 85 5.03 5.63 11.65
CA VAL A 85 5.98 6.75 11.51
C VAL A 85 7.17 6.29 10.68
N GLU A 86 7.78 5.16 11.01
CA GLU A 86 8.93 4.58 10.31
C GLU A 86 8.59 4.26 8.84
N LEU A 87 7.39 3.73 8.60
CA LEU A 87 6.88 3.49 7.24
C LEU A 87 6.81 4.79 6.43
N LEU A 88 6.24 5.86 7.01
CA LEU A 88 6.10 7.14 6.32
C LEU A 88 7.43 7.89 6.18
N GLU A 89 8.36 7.72 7.13
CA GLU A 89 9.73 8.22 7.00
C GLU A 89 10.46 7.57 5.81
N TYR A 90 10.26 6.26 5.60
CA TYR A 90 10.77 5.58 4.42
C TYR A 90 10.24 6.21 3.13
N PHE A 91 8.93 6.48 3.06
CA PHE A 91 8.31 7.16 1.90
C PHE A 91 8.90 8.56 1.70
N LYS A 92 9.10 9.31 2.77
CA LYS A 92 9.66 10.65 2.70
C LYS A 92 11.14 10.64 2.26
N ALA A 93 11.93 9.71 2.80
CA ALA A 93 13.35 9.56 2.46
C ALA A 93 13.55 9.11 1.00
N ASN A 94 12.65 8.27 0.48
CA ASN A 94 12.72 7.74 -0.89
C ASN A 94 11.74 8.45 -1.85
N GLY A 95 11.21 9.60 -1.45
CA GLY A 95 10.13 10.29 -2.15
C GLY A 95 10.39 10.57 -3.61
N HIS A 96 11.62 10.90 -3.99
CA HIS A 96 12.00 11.14 -5.38
C HIS A 96 11.80 9.88 -6.27
N VAL A 97 12.32 8.73 -5.82
CA VAL A 97 12.19 7.46 -6.55
C VAL A 97 10.75 6.96 -6.53
N LEU A 98 10.09 7.03 -5.38
CA LEU A 98 8.70 6.58 -5.24
C LEU A 98 7.73 7.42 -6.06
N THR A 99 7.92 8.75 -6.13
CA THR A 99 7.11 9.62 -6.98
C THR A 99 7.29 9.29 -8.45
N ALA A 100 8.50 8.96 -8.88
CA ALA A 100 8.78 8.57 -10.26
C ALA A 100 8.12 7.23 -10.64
N LEU A 101 8.14 6.24 -9.73
CA LEU A 101 7.60 4.90 -10.02
C LEU A 101 6.09 4.81 -9.81
N LEU A 102 5.55 5.45 -8.77
CA LEU A 102 4.14 5.36 -8.37
C LEU A 102 3.28 6.52 -8.88
N GLY A 103 3.92 7.60 -9.34
CA GLY A 103 3.24 8.78 -9.85
C GLY A 103 2.77 8.65 -11.30
N GLN A 104 2.20 9.74 -11.80
CA GLN A 104 1.79 9.82 -13.19
C GLN A 104 3.00 9.64 -14.12
N GLY A 105 2.93 8.68 -15.04
CA GLY A 105 4.04 8.34 -15.94
C GLY A 105 5.00 7.27 -15.41
N GLY A 106 4.80 6.77 -14.19
CA GLY A 106 5.51 5.61 -13.62
C GLY A 106 4.96 4.26 -14.12
N ASP A 107 5.11 3.20 -13.30
CA ASP A 107 4.55 1.88 -13.59
C ASP A 107 3.24 1.64 -12.82
N PRO A 108 2.07 1.63 -13.50
CA PRO A 108 0.79 1.34 -12.82
C PRO A 108 0.74 -0.06 -12.20
N ALA A 109 1.50 -1.04 -12.74
CA ALA A 109 1.56 -2.37 -12.19
C ALA A 109 2.28 -2.41 -10.83
N PHE A 110 3.15 -1.45 -10.56
CA PHE A 110 3.87 -1.39 -9.29
C PHE A 110 2.95 -1.09 -8.10
N VAL A 111 1.93 -0.25 -8.28
CA VAL A 111 0.90 -0.01 -7.25
C VAL A 111 0.20 -1.31 -6.89
N GLU A 112 -0.16 -2.13 -7.88
CA GLU A 112 -0.80 -3.42 -7.64
C GLU A 112 0.15 -4.43 -6.95
N LYS A 113 1.44 -4.44 -7.32
CA LYS A 113 2.46 -5.25 -6.60
C LYS A 113 2.55 -4.87 -5.12
N ILE A 114 2.49 -3.57 -4.79
CA ILE A 114 2.46 -3.09 -3.40
C ILE A 114 1.20 -3.59 -2.69
N LYS A 115 0.02 -3.44 -3.29
CA LYS A 115 -1.24 -3.91 -2.68
C LYS A 115 -1.22 -5.41 -2.42
N VAL A 116 -0.74 -6.20 -3.36
CA VAL A 116 -0.59 -7.66 -3.22
C VAL A 116 0.36 -7.98 -2.06
N MET A 117 1.51 -7.34 -2.01
CA MET A 117 2.49 -7.53 -0.93
C MET A 117 1.89 -7.18 0.44
N VAL A 118 1.18 -6.04 0.56
CA VAL A 118 0.51 -5.64 1.80
C VAL A 118 -0.56 -6.65 2.18
N HIS A 119 -1.38 -7.10 1.22
CA HIS A 119 -2.40 -8.12 1.45
C HIS A 119 -1.80 -9.42 2.01
N GLU A 120 -0.72 -9.93 1.40
CA GLU A 120 -0.02 -11.12 1.88
C GLU A 120 0.47 -10.97 3.32
N VAL A 121 1.08 -9.83 3.66
CA VAL A 121 1.61 -9.55 5.00
C VAL A 121 0.49 -9.46 6.02
N VAL A 122 -0.55 -8.68 5.73
CA VAL A 122 -1.67 -8.46 6.66
C VAL A 122 -2.52 -9.72 6.82
N ALA A 123 -2.86 -10.41 5.73
CA ALA A 123 -3.62 -11.66 5.78
C ALA A 123 -2.87 -12.75 6.56
N GLY A 124 -1.55 -12.84 6.38
CA GLY A 124 -0.73 -13.81 7.10
C GLY A 124 -0.69 -13.59 8.62
N ARG A 125 -0.92 -12.35 9.09
CA ARG A 125 -0.92 -12.00 10.52
C ARG A 125 -2.31 -11.95 11.14
N ALA A 126 -3.32 -11.51 10.40
CA ALA A 126 -4.70 -11.47 10.87
C ALA A 126 -5.24 -12.87 11.25
N LEU A 127 -4.54 -13.93 10.84
CA LEU A 127 -4.87 -15.32 11.16
C LEU A 127 -4.42 -15.75 12.58
N ASP A 128 -3.55 -14.99 13.25
CA ASP A 128 -3.12 -15.27 14.61
C ASP A 128 -4.21 -14.88 15.63
N GLY A 129 -5.27 -15.71 15.70
CA GLY A 129 -6.33 -15.57 16.71
C GLY A 129 -7.74 -15.31 16.18
N ILE A 130 -7.89 -15.06 14.88
CA ILE A 130 -9.19 -14.97 14.21
C ILE A 130 -9.35 -16.17 13.29
N ASP A 131 -10.44 -16.92 13.40
CA ASP A 131 -10.79 -17.93 12.39
C ASP A 131 -11.25 -17.21 11.10
N ALA A 132 -10.25 -16.76 10.31
CA ALA A 132 -10.50 -16.09 9.03
C ALA A 132 -11.26 -17.00 8.05
N ARG A 133 -11.24 -18.33 8.27
CA ARG A 133 -12.05 -19.29 7.50
C ARG A 133 -13.54 -19.10 7.77
N ALA A 134 -13.91 -18.65 8.98
CA ALA A 134 -15.30 -18.34 9.32
C ALA A 134 -15.83 -17.09 8.62
N LEU A 135 -14.95 -16.16 8.23
CA LEU A 135 -15.30 -14.93 7.52
C LEU A 135 -15.26 -15.09 6.00
N GLY A 136 -14.66 -16.18 5.49
CA GLY A 136 -14.64 -16.54 4.07
C GLY A 136 -14.23 -15.39 3.12
N ALA A 137 -14.92 -15.32 1.98
CA ALA A 137 -14.65 -14.29 0.96
C ALA A 137 -14.91 -12.85 1.45
N PHE A 138 -15.75 -12.65 2.48
CA PHE A 138 -15.98 -11.31 3.05
C PHE A 138 -14.70 -10.69 3.59
N PHE A 139 -13.85 -11.47 4.27
CA PHE A 139 -12.59 -10.98 4.81
C PHE A 139 -11.62 -10.52 3.70
N ASP A 140 -11.58 -11.26 2.60
CA ASP A 140 -10.75 -10.90 1.44
C ASP A 140 -11.20 -9.57 0.80
N TYR A 141 -12.51 -9.39 0.60
CA TYR A 141 -13.07 -8.11 0.13
C TYR A 141 -12.81 -6.97 1.10
N TYR A 142 -12.94 -7.21 2.40
CA TYR A 142 -12.64 -6.21 3.42
C TYR A 142 -11.16 -5.78 3.39
N LEU A 143 -10.23 -6.72 3.33
CA LEU A 143 -8.81 -6.41 3.20
C LEU A 143 -8.51 -5.65 1.90
N THR A 144 -9.09 -6.07 0.79
CA THR A 144 -8.95 -5.38 -0.50
C THR A 144 -9.42 -3.91 -0.39
N PHE A 145 -10.56 -3.67 0.25
CA PHE A 145 -11.08 -2.33 0.49
C PHE A 145 -10.15 -1.51 1.38
N ALA A 146 -9.77 -2.04 2.55
CA ALA A 146 -8.93 -1.35 3.52
C ALA A 146 -7.55 -1.00 2.92
N ILE A 147 -6.88 -1.97 2.30
CA ILE A 147 -5.56 -1.76 1.68
C ILE A 147 -5.66 -0.75 0.53
N SER A 148 -6.70 -0.82 -0.29
CA SER A 148 -6.87 0.12 -1.40
C SER A 148 -7.09 1.56 -0.91
N ALA A 149 -7.82 1.73 0.20
CA ALA A 149 -8.04 3.02 0.81
C ALA A 149 -6.73 3.60 1.37
N GLU A 150 -5.99 2.82 2.17
CA GLU A 150 -4.72 3.24 2.77
C GLU A 150 -3.65 3.55 1.70
N VAL A 151 -3.48 2.69 0.72
CA VAL A 151 -2.56 2.94 -0.41
C VAL A 151 -3.01 4.18 -1.19
N GLY A 152 -4.30 4.38 -1.40
CA GLY A 152 -4.83 5.57 -2.07
C GLY A 152 -4.49 6.88 -1.33
N VAL A 153 -4.62 6.89 0.01
CA VAL A 153 -4.25 8.03 0.85
C VAL A 153 -2.75 8.31 0.76
N LEU A 154 -1.93 7.26 0.84
CA LEU A 154 -0.48 7.36 0.74
C LEU A 154 -0.03 7.92 -0.62
N LEU A 155 -0.61 7.43 -1.72
CA LEU A 155 -0.35 7.95 -3.06
C LEU A 155 -0.80 9.41 -3.21
N ARG A 156 -1.91 9.79 -2.59
CA ARG A 156 -2.37 11.17 -2.56
C ARG A 156 -1.39 12.10 -1.84
N TRP A 157 -0.83 11.65 -0.70
CA TRP A 157 0.19 12.38 0.05
C TRP A 157 1.47 12.55 -0.76
N LEU A 158 1.95 11.45 -1.38
CA LEU A 158 3.11 11.45 -2.27
C LEU A 158 2.93 12.44 -3.45
N ALA A 159 1.80 12.34 -4.17
CA ALA A 159 1.47 13.23 -5.28
C ALA A 159 1.30 14.70 -4.85
N GLY A 160 0.92 14.94 -3.59
CA GLY A 160 0.82 16.27 -2.99
C GLY A 160 2.19 16.88 -2.60
N GLY A 161 3.28 16.13 -2.78
CA GLY A 161 4.64 16.53 -2.39
C GLY A 161 4.91 16.37 -0.90
N MET A 162 4.16 15.48 -0.23
CA MET A 162 4.34 15.11 1.18
C MET A 162 4.42 16.35 2.11
N ARG A 163 3.48 17.27 1.93
CA ARG A 163 3.45 18.59 2.61
C ARG A 163 3.20 18.45 4.10
N GLU A 164 2.34 17.51 4.47
CA GLU A 164 2.07 17.16 5.86
C GLU A 164 3.31 16.48 6.44
N GLY A 165 3.67 16.83 7.67
CA GLY A 165 4.76 16.17 8.38
C GLY A 165 4.42 14.69 8.63
N VAL A 166 5.45 13.86 8.73
CA VAL A 166 5.31 12.40 8.92
C VAL A 166 4.42 12.07 10.11
N ASP A 167 4.64 12.73 11.26
CA ASP A 167 3.85 12.52 12.47
C ASP A 167 2.36 12.84 12.27
N VAL A 168 2.06 13.96 11.61
CA VAL A 168 0.68 14.35 11.28
C VAL A 168 0.04 13.35 10.33
N MET A 169 0.78 12.92 9.30
CA MET A 169 0.27 11.96 8.33
C MET A 169 0.02 10.58 8.95
N ALA A 170 0.91 10.14 9.86
CA ALA A 170 0.75 8.90 10.59
C ALA A 170 -0.53 8.89 11.43
N ARG A 171 -0.81 9.99 12.16
CA ARG A 171 -2.06 10.17 12.92
C ARG A 171 -3.29 10.16 12.02
N ILE A 172 -3.23 10.85 10.86
CA ILE A 172 -4.32 10.86 9.87
C ILE A 172 -4.59 9.44 9.38
N MET A 173 -3.57 8.69 8.98
CA MET A 173 -3.74 7.32 8.50
C MET A 173 -4.27 6.40 9.59
N THR A 174 -3.75 6.50 10.83
CA THR A 174 -4.27 5.74 11.98
C THR A 174 -5.76 6.00 12.19
N LEU A 175 -6.19 7.26 12.14
CA LEU A 175 -7.60 7.61 12.27
C LEU A 175 -8.44 7.04 11.13
N LEU A 176 -7.96 7.14 9.88
CA LEU A 176 -8.69 6.69 8.70
C LEU A 176 -8.93 5.18 8.66
N MET A 177 -8.08 4.37 9.31
CA MET A 177 -8.30 2.92 9.46
C MET A 177 -9.64 2.60 10.14
N PHE A 178 -10.20 3.52 10.95
CA PHE A 178 -11.41 3.31 11.74
C PHE A 178 -12.60 4.17 11.31
N VAL A 179 -12.38 5.12 10.38
CA VAL A 179 -13.47 5.97 9.86
C VAL A 179 -14.46 5.15 9.06
N ARG A 180 -15.72 5.22 9.47
CA ARG A 180 -16.85 4.73 8.67
C ARG A 180 -17.52 5.92 7.98
N PRO A 181 -18.03 5.76 6.75
CA PRO A 181 -18.75 6.87 6.07
C PRO A 181 -19.85 7.49 6.91
N GLY A 182 -20.54 6.70 7.75
CA GLY A 182 -21.58 7.18 8.66
C GLY A 182 -21.07 8.15 9.73
N ASP A 183 -19.84 7.97 10.20
CA ASP A 183 -19.26 8.78 11.28
C ASP A 183 -19.06 10.25 10.85
N LEU A 184 -18.89 10.49 9.55
CA LEU A 184 -18.79 11.84 8.97
C LEU A 184 -20.11 12.62 8.96
N TYR A 185 -21.25 11.95 9.16
CA TYR A 185 -22.58 12.51 9.07
C TYR A 185 -23.33 12.55 10.42
N ASP A 186 -22.61 12.41 11.51
CA ASP A 186 -23.17 12.37 12.87
C ASP A 186 -24.26 11.28 13.08
N ASN A 187 -24.18 10.23 12.27
CA ASN A 187 -25.04 9.05 12.30
C ASN A 187 -24.19 7.82 12.61
N THR A 188 -23.99 7.54 13.88
CA THR A 188 -23.37 6.29 14.30
C THR A 188 -24.31 5.13 13.97
N MET A 189 -24.08 4.50 12.83
CA MET A 189 -24.68 3.20 12.54
C MET A 189 -23.88 2.13 13.30
N ASP A 190 -24.45 1.62 14.37
CA ASP A 190 -23.84 0.54 15.16
C ASP A 190 -24.00 -0.78 14.39
N PHE A 191 -23.11 -1.01 13.41
CA PHE A 191 -23.03 -2.25 12.67
C PHE A 191 -21.99 -3.17 13.29
N ASN A 192 -22.41 -4.34 13.69
CA ASN A 192 -21.48 -5.45 13.86
C ASN A 192 -21.11 -5.97 12.45
N ILE A 193 -20.08 -5.36 11.86
CA ILE A 193 -19.64 -5.65 10.48
C ILE A 193 -19.34 -7.15 10.28
N PRO A 194 -18.62 -7.87 11.19
CA PRO A 194 -18.42 -9.30 11.06
C PRO A 194 -19.73 -10.09 11.00
N ALA A 195 -20.67 -9.80 11.90
CA ALA A 195 -21.96 -10.51 11.91
C ALA A 195 -22.79 -10.22 10.66
N TYR A 196 -22.77 -8.97 10.16
CA TYR A 196 -23.47 -8.62 8.91
C TYR A 196 -22.81 -9.28 7.69
N GLY A 197 -21.48 -9.28 7.60
CA GLY A 197 -20.74 -9.95 6.55
C GLY A 197 -21.03 -11.44 6.51
N LEU A 198 -21.06 -12.10 7.67
CA LEU A 198 -21.42 -13.51 7.78
C LEU A 198 -22.85 -13.78 7.30
N ALA A 199 -23.81 -12.91 7.67
CA ALA A 199 -25.22 -13.05 7.26
C ALA A 199 -25.41 -12.87 5.74
N VAL A 200 -24.64 -11.96 5.11
CA VAL A 200 -24.66 -11.78 3.64
C VAL A 200 -24.10 -13.02 2.95
N MET A 201 -22.98 -13.56 3.43
CA MET A 201 -22.35 -14.76 2.86
C MET A 201 -23.24 -16.00 3.00
N GLN A 202 -23.90 -16.18 4.15
CA GLN A 202 -24.84 -17.30 4.36
C GLN A 202 -26.04 -17.25 3.39
N ARG A 203 -26.54 -16.06 3.07
CA ARG A 203 -27.62 -15.90 2.08
C ARG A 203 -27.20 -16.32 0.67
N LEU A 204 -25.96 -16.00 0.28
CA LEU A 204 -25.43 -16.38 -1.04
C LEU A 204 -25.28 -17.89 -1.17
N ILE A 205 -24.79 -18.58 -0.14
CA ILE A 205 -24.64 -20.03 -0.13
C ILE A 205 -25.98 -20.72 -0.27
N ASN A 206 -27.00 -20.29 0.51
CA ASN A 206 -28.35 -20.88 0.45
C ASN A 206 -29.04 -20.64 -0.91
N THR A 207 -28.71 -19.54 -1.61
CA THR A 207 -29.29 -19.24 -2.93
C THR A 207 -28.69 -20.13 -4.03
N GLU A 208 -27.43 -20.54 -3.89
CA GLU A 208 -26.77 -21.47 -4.81
C GLU A 208 -27.27 -22.90 -4.64
N GLU A 209 -27.56 -23.36 -3.40
CA GLU A 209 -28.11 -24.65 -3.12
C GLU A 209 -29.56 -24.81 -3.66
N ASP A 210 -30.38 -23.74 -3.58
CA ASP A 210 -31.75 -23.75 -4.11
C ASP A 210 -31.81 -23.71 -5.66
N SER A 211 -30.72 -23.29 -6.33
CA SER A 211 -30.64 -23.22 -7.79
C SER A 211 -30.13 -24.51 -8.46
N ASP A 212 -29.48 -25.38 -7.71
CA ASP A 212 -28.98 -26.67 -8.20
C ASP A 212 -30.05 -27.80 -8.06
N ASP A 213 -31.17 -27.53 -7.38
CA ASP A 213 -32.29 -28.49 -7.20
C ASP A 213 -33.47 -28.31 -8.20
N GLU A 214 -33.38 -27.35 -9.16
CA GLU A 214 -34.32 -27.18 -10.28
C GLU A 214 -33.73 -27.73 -11.60
#